data_2ca263386e7570bad29b3b7721c69a9c
#
_entry.id   2ca263386e7570bad29b3b7721c69a9c
#
_cell.length_a   1.000
_cell.length_b   1.000
_cell.length_c   1.000
_cell.angle_alpha   90.00
_cell.angle_beta   90.00
_cell.angle_gamma   90.00
#
_symmetry.space_group_name_H-M   'P 1'
#
loop_
_entity.id
_entity.type
_entity.pdbx_description
1 polymer ?
#
loop_
_entity_poly.entity_id
_entity_poly.type
_entity_poly.pdbx_seq_one_letter_code
_entity_poly.pdbx_strand_id
1 'polypeptide(L)'
;MNDILIQNNTTRNKIVEYIMNLLINVNKNIILRYHKNLKSEDISTKTSNDDFVSIADKESEEIISKKLKGFLDVSYVLGEETAFLNKQYDKYLDKSILWVVDPIDGTKNYINGKENFCSMISLVSYMLPIATFVYYPLKNIFVYAFKNYGAFLVDTNNKISTRLLINQFNILKIIGSGGTKGIPENYRQSILYNLKTSTDRLFIGSAGIETIMLAKNEIQFIFHGRVTPWDHSPMDLITKEAGGCVYMATNKSEFKIKSKGSILAASNVQTWNNIRDLIIPYDNPYRKYKN
;
A
#
# COMPACT_ATOMS: atom_id res chain seq x y z
N MET A 1 23.62 5.31 7.38
CA MET A 1 23.26 6.23 8.48
C MET A 1 21.77 6.21 8.81
N ASN A 2 20.87 6.21 7.83
CA ASN A 2 19.41 6.27 8.08
C ASN A 2 18.79 4.97 8.62
N ASP A 3 19.36 3.80 8.35
CA ASP A 3 18.90 2.52 8.93
C ASP A 3 19.13 2.46 10.45
N ILE A 4 20.03 3.30 10.99
CA ILE A 4 20.31 3.39 12.44
C ILE A 4 19.08 3.91 13.21
N LEU A 5 18.26 4.76 12.58
CA LEU A 5 17.05 5.31 13.21
C LEU A 5 16.05 4.23 13.65
N ILE A 6 16.01 3.11 12.94
CA ILE A 6 15.06 2.02 13.20
C ILE A 6 15.68 0.77 13.84
N GLN A 7 16.98 0.77 14.17
CA GLN A 7 17.66 -0.39 14.76
C GLN A 7 17.37 -0.57 16.25
N ASN A 8 17.13 0.54 16.97
CA ASN A 8 16.89 0.51 18.41
C ASN A 8 15.41 0.25 18.74
N ASN A 9 15.14 -0.73 19.62
CA ASN A 9 13.79 -1.07 20.08
C ASN A 9 13.04 0.13 20.68
N THR A 10 13.71 0.94 21.47
CA THR A 10 13.09 2.13 22.10
C THR A 10 12.61 3.12 21.03
N THR A 11 13.42 3.33 20.00
CA THR A 11 13.07 4.23 18.90
C THR A 11 11.92 3.65 18.07
N ARG A 12 11.94 2.35 17.73
CA ARG A 12 10.81 1.70 17.04
C ARG A 12 9.51 1.83 17.81
N ASN A 13 9.52 1.57 19.11
CA ASN A 13 8.32 1.68 19.96
C ASN A 13 7.78 3.11 19.97
N LYS A 14 8.64 4.12 20.08
CA LYS A 14 8.23 5.53 19.99
C LYS A 14 7.60 5.88 18.64
N ILE A 15 8.18 5.36 17.54
CA ILE A 15 7.64 5.59 16.20
C ILE A 15 6.27 4.92 16.07
N VAL A 16 6.13 3.65 16.49
CA VAL A 16 4.87 2.91 16.44
C VAL A 16 3.79 3.65 17.23
N GLU A 17 4.08 4.03 18.47
CA GLU A 17 3.13 4.74 19.33
C GLU A 17 2.73 6.09 18.73
N TYR A 18 3.69 6.87 18.26
CA TYR A 18 3.42 8.18 17.65
C TYR A 18 2.54 8.07 16.41
N ILE A 19 2.92 7.19 15.45
CA ILE A 19 2.18 7.03 14.20
C ILE A 19 0.80 6.40 14.44
N MET A 20 0.69 5.40 15.32
CA MET A 20 -0.58 4.80 15.68
C MET A 20 -1.55 5.85 16.27
N ASN A 21 -1.09 6.63 17.23
CA ASN A 21 -1.91 7.69 17.84
C ASN A 21 -2.28 8.77 16.81
N LEU A 22 -1.37 9.15 15.91
CA LEU A 22 -1.63 10.11 14.84
C LEU A 22 -2.75 9.59 13.92
N LEU A 23 -2.63 8.35 13.42
CA LEU A 23 -3.62 7.77 12.52
C LEU A 23 -4.98 7.55 13.20
N ILE A 24 -5.01 7.08 14.46
CA ILE A 24 -6.25 6.95 15.24
C ILE A 24 -6.95 8.30 15.36
N ASN A 25 -6.20 9.36 15.74
CA ASN A 25 -6.77 10.69 15.92
C ASN A 25 -7.30 11.29 14.62
N VAL A 26 -6.56 11.19 13.51
CA VAL A 26 -7.00 11.70 12.20
C VAL A 26 -8.24 10.93 11.72
N ASN A 27 -8.21 9.60 11.82
CA ASN A 27 -9.34 8.79 11.43
C ASN A 27 -10.60 9.12 12.25
N LYS A 28 -10.48 9.21 13.57
CA LYS A 28 -11.60 9.51 14.44
C LYS A 28 -12.20 10.90 14.20
N ASN A 29 -11.36 11.91 14.03
CA ASN A 29 -11.78 13.31 14.00
C ASN A 29 -12.14 13.82 12.61
N ILE A 30 -11.68 13.17 11.54
CA ILE A 30 -11.91 13.58 10.15
C ILE A 30 -12.53 12.43 9.38
N ILE A 31 -11.77 11.36 9.10
CA ILE A 31 -12.15 10.34 8.14
C ILE A 31 -13.50 9.69 8.49
N LEU A 32 -13.64 9.22 9.73
CA LEU A 32 -14.88 8.56 10.17
C LEU A 32 -16.06 9.53 10.33
N ARG A 33 -15.81 10.82 10.54
CA ARG A 33 -16.88 11.84 10.59
C ARG A 33 -17.49 12.10 9.22
N TYR A 34 -16.67 12.10 8.17
CA TYR A 34 -17.15 12.26 6.78
C TYR A 34 -17.68 10.94 6.20
N HIS A 35 -17.22 9.78 6.69
CA HIS A 35 -17.66 8.48 6.17
C HIS A 35 -19.18 8.32 6.23
N LYS A 36 -19.83 8.04 5.09
CA LYS A 36 -21.29 8.01 4.89
C LYS A 36 -22.01 9.35 5.06
N ASN A 37 -21.27 10.45 5.24
CA ASN A 37 -21.83 11.81 5.42
C ASN A 37 -21.30 12.80 4.37
N LEU A 38 -20.54 12.33 3.37
CA LEU A 38 -20.04 13.18 2.27
C LEU A 38 -21.20 13.67 1.41
N LYS A 39 -21.17 14.96 1.08
CA LYS A 39 -22.02 15.56 0.06
C LYS A 39 -21.35 15.53 -1.30
N SER A 40 -22.13 15.76 -2.37
CA SER A 40 -21.56 15.79 -3.73
C SER A 40 -20.49 16.86 -3.91
N GLU A 41 -20.60 17.99 -3.20
CA GLU A 41 -19.66 19.10 -3.18
C GLU A 41 -18.31 18.75 -2.51
N ASP A 42 -18.29 17.74 -1.63
CA ASP A 42 -17.13 17.26 -0.91
C ASP A 42 -16.24 16.32 -1.76
N ILE A 43 -16.73 15.94 -2.94
CA ILE A 43 -16.10 14.94 -3.81
C ILE A 43 -15.68 15.61 -5.12
N SER A 44 -14.45 15.32 -5.55
CA SER A 44 -13.93 15.73 -6.86
C SER A 44 -13.15 14.61 -7.52
N THR A 45 -12.82 14.74 -8.80
CA THR A 45 -11.99 13.80 -9.54
C THR A 45 -10.60 14.38 -9.76
N LYS A 46 -9.56 13.54 -9.76
CA LYS A 46 -8.15 13.92 -9.99
C LYS A 46 -7.81 13.90 -11.49
N THR A 47 -7.44 12.74 -12.01
CA THR A 47 -6.90 12.58 -13.36
C THR A 47 -7.86 11.92 -14.33
N SER A 48 -8.87 11.24 -13.84
CA SER A 48 -9.90 10.55 -14.61
C SER A 48 -11.20 10.46 -13.83
N ASN A 49 -12.31 10.14 -14.51
CA ASN A 49 -13.63 9.99 -13.90
C ASN A 49 -13.72 8.90 -12.82
N ASP A 50 -12.71 8.02 -12.75
CA ASP A 50 -12.60 6.94 -11.75
C ASP A 50 -11.53 7.21 -10.68
N ASP A 51 -10.94 8.39 -10.65
CA ASP A 51 -9.86 8.78 -9.75
C ASP A 51 -10.37 9.90 -8.82
N PHE A 52 -10.99 9.46 -7.73
CA PHE A 52 -11.69 10.34 -6.79
C PHE A 52 -10.77 10.88 -5.70
N VAL A 53 -11.18 12.04 -5.18
CA VAL A 53 -10.66 12.64 -3.94
C VAL A 53 -11.81 13.28 -3.19
N SER A 54 -11.81 13.17 -1.87
CA SER A 54 -12.76 13.86 -1.01
C SER A 54 -12.10 14.96 -0.19
N ILE A 55 -12.92 15.78 0.46
CA ILE A 55 -12.44 16.77 1.43
C ILE A 55 -11.70 16.07 2.59
N ALA A 56 -12.14 14.86 2.97
CA ALA A 56 -11.50 14.09 4.03
C ALA A 56 -10.08 13.66 3.68
N ASP A 57 -9.80 13.30 2.41
CA ASP A 57 -8.44 12.99 1.93
C ASP A 57 -7.52 14.20 2.13
N LYS A 58 -7.95 15.37 1.66
CA LYS A 58 -7.17 16.61 1.70
C LYS A 58 -6.89 17.09 3.13
N GLU A 59 -7.92 17.16 3.97
CA GLU A 59 -7.77 17.60 5.38
C GLU A 59 -6.89 16.61 6.16
N SER A 60 -7.04 15.32 5.92
CA SER A 60 -6.25 14.28 6.58
C SER A 60 -4.79 14.34 6.16
N GLU A 61 -4.50 14.47 4.84
CA GLU A 61 -3.13 14.58 4.35
C GLU A 61 -2.44 15.82 4.92
N GLU A 62 -3.12 16.97 4.97
CA GLU A 62 -2.55 18.20 5.51
C GLU A 62 -2.12 18.02 6.98
N ILE A 63 -2.99 17.44 7.82
CA ILE A 63 -2.69 17.24 9.24
C ILE A 63 -1.58 16.21 9.41
N ILE A 64 -1.65 15.07 8.72
CA ILE A 64 -0.63 14.02 8.80
C ILE A 64 0.73 14.60 8.37
N SER A 65 0.78 15.29 7.23
CA SER A 65 2.00 15.87 6.69
C SER A 65 2.61 16.91 7.64
N LYS A 66 1.79 17.77 8.23
CA LYS A 66 2.24 18.76 9.21
C LYS A 66 2.84 18.09 10.46
N LYS A 67 2.26 16.99 10.94
CA LYS A 67 2.74 16.25 12.10
C LYS A 67 3.99 15.42 11.83
N LEU A 68 4.14 14.91 10.62
CA LEU A 68 5.33 14.13 10.22
C LEU A 68 6.53 15.01 9.89
N LYS A 69 6.30 16.24 9.42
CA LYS A 69 7.36 17.17 9.08
C LYS A 69 8.16 17.55 10.33
N GLY A 70 9.45 17.17 10.34
CA GLY A 70 10.36 17.33 11.47
C GLY A 70 10.34 16.17 12.47
N PHE A 71 9.40 15.23 12.36
CA PHE A 71 9.44 14.01 13.17
C PHE A 71 10.61 13.14 12.72
N LEU A 72 11.47 12.71 13.64
CA LEU A 72 12.75 12.04 13.38
C LEU A 72 13.73 12.86 12.51
N ASP A 73 13.66 14.20 12.56
CA ASP A 73 14.46 15.11 11.71
C ASP A 73 14.22 14.90 10.20
N VAL A 74 13.10 14.27 9.81
CA VAL A 74 12.70 14.08 8.42
C VAL A 74 11.87 15.27 7.95
N SER A 75 12.44 16.04 7.02
CA SER A 75 11.82 17.31 6.56
C SER A 75 10.89 17.13 5.36
N TYR A 76 10.96 15.98 4.67
CA TYR A 76 10.23 15.76 3.43
C TYR A 76 9.07 14.83 3.66
N VAL A 77 7.88 15.25 3.18
CA VAL A 77 6.67 14.44 3.16
C VAL A 77 6.11 14.46 1.75
N LEU A 78 5.85 13.30 1.19
CA LEU A 78 5.18 13.09 -0.10
C LEU A 78 3.82 12.48 0.19
N GLY A 79 2.77 13.26 0.04
CA GLY A 79 1.39 12.80 0.13
C GLY A 79 0.81 12.49 -1.24
N GLU A 80 -0.15 11.59 -1.32
CA GLU A 80 -0.86 11.26 -2.56
C GLU A 80 -1.51 12.50 -3.16
N GLU A 81 -2.28 13.27 -2.37
CA GLU A 81 -3.03 14.43 -2.85
C GLU A 81 -2.11 15.55 -3.31
N THR A 82 -1.07 15.83 -2.54
CA THR A 82 -0.04 16.82 -2.88
C THR A 82 0.75 16.42 -4.12
N ALA A 83 0.98 15.13 -4.36
CA ALA A 83 1.68 14.62 -5.54
C ALA A 83 0.91 14.90 -6.82
N PHE A 84 -0.43 14.81 -6.79
CA PHE A 84 -1.28 15.13 -7.94
C PHE A 84 -1.33 16.64 -8.24
N LEU A 85 -1.34 17.47 -7.21
CA LEU A 85 -1.33 18.93 -7.37
C LEU A 85 0.02 19.44 -7.88
N ASN A 86 1.11 18.82 -7.43
CA ASN A 86 2.48 19.19 -7.80
C ASN A 86 3.00 18.27 -8.90
N LYS A 87 2.95 18.69 -10.16
CA LYS A 87 3.54 17.99 -11.32
C LYS A 87 5.05 17.68 -11.15
N GLN A 88 5.68 18.11 -10.06
CA GLN A 88 7.11 17.94 -9.76
C GLN A 88 7.37 16.99 -8.58
N TYR A 89 6.45 16.07 -8.26
CA TYR A 89 6.67 15.17 -7.12
C TYR A 89 7.92 14.28 -7.29
N ASP A 90 8.40 14.05 -8.52
CA ASP A 90 9.61 13.27 -8.81
C ASP A 90 10.85 13.76 -8.04
N LYS A 91 10.95 15.07 -7.77
CA LYS A 91 12.04 15.64 -6.96
C LYS A 91 12.06 15.14 -5.51
N TYR A 92 10.91 14.72 -4.97
CA TYR A 92 10.84 14.14 -3.63
C TYR A 92 11.37 12.71 -3.60
N LEU A 93 11.24 11.99 -4.71
CA LEU A 93 11.69 10.61 -4.84
C LEU A 93 13.22 10.47 -4.80
N ASP A 94 13.96 11.56 -5.00
CA ASP A 94 15.44 11.59 -4.92
C ASP A 94 15.96 11.92 -3.50
N LYS A 95 15.07 12.16 -2.54
CA LYS A 95 15.48 12.45 -1.17
C LYS A 95 16.04 11.20 -0.50
N SER A 96 17.11 11.37 0.27
CA SER A 96 17.74 10.29 1.02
C SER A 96 16.81 9.69 2.07
N ILE A 97 15.90 10.51 2.63
CA ILE A 97 14.86 10.09 3.56
C ILE A 97 13.61 10.96 3.39
N LEU A 98 12.43 10.32 3.39
CA LEU A 98 11.14 11.02 3.33
C LEU A 98 10.02 10.17 3.90
N TRP A 99 8.98 10.84 4.37
CA TRP A 99 7.68 10.22 4.63
C TRP A 99 6.85 10.14 3.36
N VAL A 100 6.15 9.03 3.17
CA VAL A 100 5.16 8.83 2.09
C VAL A 100 3.82 8.57 2.75
N VAL A 101 2.76 9.25 2.30
CA VAL A 101 1.44 9.25 2.95
C VAL A 101 0.34 8.96 1.93
N ASP A 102 -0.57 8.08 2.28
CA ASP A 102 -1.90 7.93 1.70
C ASP A 102 -2.92 8.09 2.82
N PRO A 103 -3.66 9.18 2.86
CA PRO A 103 -4.61 9.43 3.94
C PRO A 103 -5.81 8.48 3.90
N ILE A 104 -6.32 8.13 2.70
CA ILE A 104 -7.47 7.24 2.50
C ILE A 104 -7.23 6.35 1.27
N ASP A 105 -6.47 5.28 1.44
CA ASP A 105 -6.40 4.23 0.42
C ASP A 105 -7.76 3.53 0.29
N GLY A 106 -8.23 3.41 -0.95
CA GLY A 106 -9.58 2.95 -1.22
C GLY A 106 -10.63 4.07 -1.25
N THR A 107 -10.27 5.27 -1.70
CA THR A 107 -11.16 6.46 -1.78
C THR A 107 -12.49 6.14 -2.47
N LYS A 108 -12.49 5.31 -3.54
CA LYS A 108 -13.74 4.88 -4.21
C LYS A 108 -14.67 4.06 -3.28
N ASN A 109 -14.12 3.22 -2.43
CA ASN A 109 -14.89 2.50 -1.41
C ASN A 109 -15.43 3.48 -0.37
N TYR A 110 -14.55 4.35 0.11
CA TYR A 110 -14.86 5.35 1.13
C TYR A 110 -16.03 6.26 0.74
N ILE A 111 -15.98 6.89 -0.45
CA ILE A 111 -17.06 7.78 -0.93
C ILE A 111 -18.39 7.03 -1.18
N ASN A 112 -18.34 5.73 -1.47
CA ASN A 112 -19.51 4.88 -1.62
C ASN A 112 -19.99 4.29 -0.29
N GLY A 113 -19.49 4.75 0.85
CA GLY A 113 -19.89 4.28 2.18
C GLY A 113 -19.50 2.83 2.49
N LYS A 114 -18.59 2.23 1.71
CA LYS A 114 -18.08 0.88 1.91
C LYS A 114 -17.00 0.86 2.99
N GLU A 115 -16.73 -0.33 3.52
CA GLU A 115 -15.81 -0.49 4.66
C GLU A 115 -14.33 -0.60 4.28
N ASN A 116 -14.00 -1.06 3.07
CA ASN A 116 -12.63 -1.36 2.66
C ASN A 116 -11.86 -0.09 2.29
N PHE A 117 -11.38 0.63 3.29
CA PHE A 117 -10.45 1.75 3.19
C PHE A 117 -9.54 1.78 4.42
N CYS A 118 -8.35 2.35 4.26
CA CYS A 118 -7.39 2.49 5.35
C CYS A 118 -6.51 3.74 5.15
N SER A 119 -5.73 4.09 6.18
CA SER A 119 -4.73 5.15 6.10
C SER A 119 -3.33 4.54 6.14
N MET A 120 -2.42 5.05 5.32
CA MET A 120 -1.07 4.49 5.18
C MET A 120 0.02 5.55 5.33
N ILE A 121 1.08 5.19 6.04
CA ILE A 121 2.29 6.01 6.18
C ILE A 121 3.51 5.10 6.00
N SER A 122 4.50 5.57 5.25
CA SER A 122 5.79 4.87 5.11
C SER A 122 6.96 5.83 5.31
N LEU A 123 7.99 5.37 6.00
CA LEU A 123 9.30 6.00 6.03
C LEU A 123 10.17 5.32 4.98
N VAL A 124 10.67 6.11 4.06
CA VAL A 124 11.48 5.65 2.92
C VAL A 124 12.88 6.21 3.04
N SER A 125 13.87 5.35 2.84
CA SER A 125 15.29 5.73 2.80
C SER A 125 15.91 5.20 1.50
N TYR A 126 16.58 6.08 0.76
CA TYR A 126 17.22 5.76 -0.53
C TYR A 126 16.29 4.94 -1.46
N MET A 127 15.07 5.43 -1.65
CA MET A 127 14.02 4.84 -2.50
C MET A 127 13.41 3.51 -1.99
N LEU A 128 13.83 3.00 -0.85
CA LEU A 128 13.31 1.76 -0.26
C LEU A 128 12.54 2.04 1.03
N PRO A 129 11.38 1.42 1.25
CA PRO A 129 10.67 1.54 2.52
C PRO A 129 11.47 0.86 3.64
N ILE A 130 11.63 1.57 4.77
CA ILE A 130 12.32 1.08 5.97
C ILE A 130 11.40 0.92 7.17
N ALA A 131 10.28 1.64 7.19
CA ALA A 131 9.18 1.44 8.13
C ALA A 131 7.85 1.77 7.43
N THR A 132 6.81 1.00 7.70
CA THR A 132 5.48 1.21 7.12
C THR A 132 4.39 0.95 8.16
N PHE A 133 3.27 1.66 8.00
CA PHE A 133 2.15 1.66 8.93
C PHE A 133 0.85 1.74 8.14
N VAL A 134 -0.09 0.87 8.47
CA VAL A 134 -1.44 0.81 7.87
C VAL A 134 -2.45 0.78 9.01
N TYR A 135 -3.42 1.67 8.99
CA TYR A 135 -4.52 1.67 9.95
C TYR A 135 -5.85 1.45 9.25
N TYR A 136 -6.52 0.34 9.61
CA TYR A 136 -7.87 0.00 9.16
C TYR A 136 -8.88 0.41 10.24
N PRO A 137 -9.50 1.59 10.13
CA PRO A 137 -10.22 2.20 11.24
C PRO A 137 -11.49 1.45 11.65
N LEU A 138 -12.22 0.90 10.68
CA LEU A 138 -13.49 0.20 10.96
C LEU A 138 -13.31 -1.18 11.62
N LYS A 139 -12.07 -1.71 11.61
CA LYS A 139 -11.75 -2.97 12.30
C LYS A 139 -10.84 -2.76 13.51
N ASN A 140 -10.43 -1.51 13.78
CA ASN A 140 -9.46 -1.18 14.84
C ASN A 140 -8.14 -1.96 14.71
N ILE A 141 -7.71 -2.18 13.47
CA ILE A 141 -6.48 -2.92 13.15
C ILE A 141 -5.41 -1.92 12.72
N PHE A 142 -4.27 -1.96 13.39
CA PHE A 142 -3.06 -1.25 13.00
C PHE A 142 -1.98 -2.27 12.65
N VAL A 143 -1.41 -2.17 11.45
CA VAL A 143 -0.32 -3.04 10.99
C VAL A 143 0.91 -2.19 10.77
N TYR A 144 2.06 -2.69 11.23
CA TYR A 144 3.34 -2.04 10.98
C TYR A 144 4.43 -3.04 10.66
N ALA A 145 5.42 -2.60 9.94
CA ALA A 145 6.64 -3.35 9.67
C ALA A 145 7.86 -2.43 9.71
N PHE A 146 8.98 -2.97 10.16
CA PHE A 146 10.30 -2.36 10.04
C PHE A 146 11.24 -3.31 9.32
N LYS A 147 12.06 -2.77 8.45
CA LYS A 147 13.05 -3.51 7.68
C LYS A 147 13.95 -4.35 8.62
N ASN A 148 14.04 -5.65 8.34
CA ASN A 148 14.79 -6.64 9.12
C ASN A 148 14.30 -6.83 10.58
N TYR A 149 13.03 -6.54 10.86
CA TYR A 149 12.50 -6.72 12.22
C TYR A 149 11.22 -7.55 12.25
N GLY A 150 10.45 -7.55 11.19
CA GLY A 150 9.18 -8.25 11.05
C GLY A 150 8.00 -7.33 10.87
N ALA A 151 6.85 -7.96 10.56
CA ALA A 151 5.55 -7.32 10.45
C ALA A 151 4.66 -7.70 11.64
N PHE A 152 3.87 -6.75 12.13
CA PHE A 152 3.05 -6.92 13.33
C PHE A 152 1.66 -6.32 13.10
N LEU A 153 0.65 -6.98 13.66
CA LEU A 153 -0.72 -6.51 13.74
C LEU A 153 -1.04 -6.15 15.19
N VAL A 154 -1.62 -4.98 15.40
CA VAL A 154 -2.09 -4.51 16.70
C VAL A 154 -3.61 -4.34 16.65
N ASP A 155 -4.35 -4.99 17.54
CA ASP A 155 -5.71 -4.59 17.87
C ASP A 155 -5.66 -3.33 18.73
N THR A 156 -6.11 -2.20 18.19
CA THR A 156 -5.99 -0.91 18.87
C THR A 156 -6.93 -0.76 20.05
N ASN A 157 -7.96 -1.61 20.19
CA ASN A 157 -8.86 -1.61 21.37
C ASN A 157 -8.17 -2.25 22.57
N ASN A 158 -7.52 -3.40 22.36
CA ASN A 158 -6.93 -4.20 23.41
C ASN A 158 -5.41 -3.99 23.55
N LYS A 159 -4.80 -3.29 22.59
CA LYS A 159 -3.34 -3.10 22.48
C LYS A 159 -2.55 -4.42 22.39
N ILE A 160 -3.18 -5.47 21.90
CA ILE A 160 -2.54 -6.77 21.68
C ILE A 160 -1.80 -6.72 20.35
N SER A 161 -0.49 -6.99 20.38
CA SER A 161 0.36 -7.08 19.21
C SER A 161 0.64 -8.54 18.85
N THR A 162 0.43 -8.90 17.61
CA THR A 162 0.69 -10.25 17.06
C THR A 162 1.64 -10.13 15.88
N ARG A 163 2.68 -10.96 15.84
CA ARG A 163 3.57 -11.03 14.68
C ARG A 163 2.86 -11.68 13.51
N LEU A 164 2.95 -11.05 12.34
CA LEU A 164 2.42 -11.59 11.10
C LEU A 164 3.45 -12.51 10.45
N LEU A 165 2.99 -13.69 10.05
CA LEU A 165 3.80 -14.68 9.34
C LEU A 165 2.99 -15.22 8.16
N ILE A 166 3.51 -15.11 6.97
CA ILE A 166 2.92 -15.68 5.77
C ILE A 166 3.33 -17.15 5.69
N ASN A 167 2.33 -18.03 5.73
CA ASN A 167 2.53 -19.47 5.68
C ASN A 167 2.73 -19.92 4.23
N GLN A 168 3.59 -20.91 4.06
CA GLN A 168 3.82 -21.56 2.76
C GLN A 168 2.91 -22.78 2.63
N PHE A 169 1.64 -22.58 2.32
CA PHE A 169 0.73 -23.70 2.05
C PHE A 169 0.75 -24.08 0.57
N ASN A 170 0.73 -25.38 0.29
CA ASN A 170 0.33 -25.91 -1.01
C ASN A 170 -1.18 -25.73 -1.15
N ILE A 171 -1.61 -24.84 -2.00
CA ILE A 171 -3.00 -24.42 -2.11
C ILE A 171 -3.60 -25.01 -3.38
N LEU A 172 -4.72 -25.70 -3.22
CA LEU A 172 -5.53 -26.23 -4.32
C LEU A 172 -6.24 -25.10 -5.12
N LYS A 173 -6.37 -23.92 -4.50
CA LYS A 173 -7.09 -22.78 -5.07
C LYS A 173 -6.28 -21.51 -4.89
N ILE A 174 -6.09 -20.74 -5.96
CA ILE A 174 -5.31 -19.51 -5.94
C ILE A 174 -6.27 -18.34 -5.76
N ILE A 175 -6.39 -17.87 -4.52
CA ILE A 175 -7.23 -16.71 -4.16
C ILE A 175 -6.35 -15.47 -4.06
N GLY A 176 -6.73 -14.38 -4.71
CA GLY A 176 -5.98 -13.15 -4.63
C GLY A 176 -6.77 -11.92 -5.02
N SER A 177 -6.13 -10.77 -4.95
CA SER A 177 -6.68 -9.52 -5.40
C SER A 177 -5.85 -8.94 -6.53
N GLY A 178 -6.46 -8.08 -7.33
CA GLY A 178 -5.69 -7.40 -8.33
C GLY A 178 -6.46 -6.65 -9.38
N GLY A 179 -5.76 -5.76 -10.06
CA GLY A 179 -6.29 -4.91 -11.11
C GLY A 179 -5.31 -4.62 -12.21
N THR A 180 -5.84 -4.28 -13.38
CA THR A 180 -5.06 -3.98 -14.58
C THR A 180 -5.02 -2.48 -14.91
N LYS A 181 -5.42 -1.61 -13.95
CA LYS A 181 -5.34 -0.14 -14.11
C LYS A 181 -3.87 0.25 -14.37
N GLY A 182 -3.61 1.01 -15.41
CA GLY A 182 -2.25 1.45 -15.78
C GLY A 182 -1.49 0.52 -16.72
N ILE A 183 -2.00 -0.68 -17.01
CA ILE A 183 -1.46 -1.52 -18.09
C ILE A 183 -1.92 -0.95 -19.43
N PRO A 184 -1.02 -0.80 -20.43
CA PRO A 184 -1.40 -0.38 -21.78
C PRO A 184 -2.51 -1.25 -22.36
N GLU A 185 -3.46 -0.63 -23.08
CA GLU A 185 -4.71 -1.27 -23.52
C GLU A 185 -4.48 -2.51 -24.37
N ASN A 186 -3.46 -2.50 -25.22
CA ASN A 186 -3.10 -3.64 -26.07
C ASN A 186 -2.68 -4.91 -25.29
N TYR A 187 -2.31 -4.78 -24.01
CA TYR A 187 -1.99 -5.94 -23.13
C TYR A 187 -3.06 -6.18 -22.09
N ARG A 188 -3.83 -5.14 -21.74
CA ARG A 188 -4.73 -5.12 -20.60
C ARG A 188 -5.79 -6.20 -20.65
N GLN A 189 -6.43 -6.40 -21.82
CA GLN A 189 -7.54 -7.34 -21.94
C GLN A 189 -7.10 -8.78 -21.74
N SER A 190 -5.97 -9.20 -22.35
CA SER A 190 -5.44 -10.55 -22.17
C SER A 190 -5.05 -10.84 -20.72
N ILE A 191 -4.38 -9.87 -20.07
CA ILE A 191 -3.97 -9.99 -18.67
C ILE A 191 -5.19 -10.04 -17.74
N LEU A 192 -6.21 -9.22 -18.00
CA LEU A 192 -7.45 -9.24 -17.23
C LEU A 192 -8.22 -10.54 -17.40
N TYR A 193 -8.25 -11.08 -18.62
CA TYR A 193 -8.85 -12.38 -18.92
C TYR A 193 -8.14 -13.48 -18.12
N ASN A 194 -6.81 -13.56 -18.21
CA ASN A 194 -6.02 -14.55 -17.50
C ASN A 194 -6.22 -14.45 -15.98
N LEU A 195 -6.19 -13.23 -15.43
CA LEU A 195 -6.42 -12.99 -14.00
C LEU A 195 -7.80 -13.51 -13.55
N LYS A 196 -8.84 -13.34 -14.37
CA LYS A 196 -10.20 -13.78 -14.06
C LYS A 196 -10.40 -15.29 -14.20
N THR A 197 -9.74 -15.92 -15.17
CA THR A 197 -9.96 -17.34 -15.49
C THR A 197 -9.03 -18.28 -14.74
N SER A 198 -7.85 -17.80 -14.34
CA SER A 198 -6.83 -18.63 -13.69
C SER A 198 -6.77 -18.48 -12.18
N THR A 199 -7.53 -17.55 -11.60
CA THR A 199 -7.51 -17.29 -10.16
C THR A 199 -8.91 -17.00 -9.62
N ASP A 200 -9.13 -17.29 -8.33
CA ASP A 200 -10.30 -16.80 -7.59
C ASP A 200 -10.06 -15.36 -7.15
N ARG A 201 -10.37 -14.44 -8.05
CA ARG A 201 -10.10 -13.02 -7.84
C ARG A 201 -11.12 -12.35 -6.92
N LEU A 202 -10.63 -11.76 -5.85
CA LEU A 202 -11.40 -10.84 -5.00
C LEU A 202 -11.29 -9.40 -5.53
N PHE A 203 -12.30 -8.60 -5.26
CA PHE A 203 -12.31 -7.18 -5.59
C PHE A 203 -12.37 -6.37 -4.30
N ILE A 204 -11.20 -6.02 -3.77
CA ILE A 204 -11.06 -5.31 -2.49
C ILE A 204 -11.06 -3.80 -2.72
N GLY A 205 -10.19 -3.32 -3.62
CA GLY A 205 -10.11 -1.92 -4.01
C GLY A 205 -9.43 -1.02 -2.97
N SER A 206 -8.53 -1.59 -2.18
CA SER A 206 -7.65 -0.91 -1.21
C SER A 206 -6.36 -1.71 -1.08
N ALA A 207 -5.24 -1.14 -1.49
CA ALA A 207 -3.92 -1.79 -1.48
C ALA A 207 -3.47 -2.15 -0.06
N GLY A 208 -3.77 -1.29 0.91
CA GLY A 208 -3.45 -1.55 2.32
C GLY A 208 -4.27 -2.68 2.91
N ILE A 209 -5.58 -2.76 2.60
CA ILE A 209 -6.43 -3.89 3.05
C ILE A 209 -5.96 -5.19 2.39
N GLU A 210 -5.67 -5.17 1.09
CA GLU A 210 -5.12 -6.33 0.37
C GLU A 210 -3.81 -6.81 1.01
N THR A 211 -2.93 -5.86 1.39
CA THR A 211 -1.67 -6.16 2.09
C THR A 211 -1.92 -6.82 3.45
N ILE A 212 -2.87 -6.33 4.23
CA ILE A 212 -3.27 -6.94 5.50
C ILE A 212 -3.79 -8.36 5.27
N MET A 213 -4.64 -8.58 4.26
CA MET A 213 -5.20 -9.90 3.94
C MET A 213 -4.11 -10.90 3.52
N LEU A 214 -3.13 -10.47 2.70
CA LEU A 214 -2.00 -11.30 2.31
C LEU A 214 -1.15 -11.67 3.53
N ALA A 215 -0.82 -10.70 4.38
CA ALA A 215 -0.03 -10.94 5.59
C ALA A 215 -0.74 -11.82 6.64
N LYS A 216 -2.07 -11.87 6.60
CA LYS A 216 -2.93 -12.75 7.42
C LYS A 216 -3.21 -14.11 6.79
N ASN A 217 -2.68 -14.39 5.60
CA ASN A 217 -2.95 -15.62 4.82
C ASN A 217 -4.41 -15.76 4.34
N GLU A 218 -5.15 -14.68 4.21
CA GLU A 218 -6.52 -14.67 3.68
C GLU A 218 -6.54 -14.70 2.14
N ILE A 219 -5.46 -14.19 1.51
CA ILE A 219 -5.19 -14.29 0.07
C ILE A 219 -3.74 -14.70 -0.16
N GLN A 220 -3.41 -15.18 -1.37
CA GLN A 220 -2.08 -15.67 -1.71
C GLN A 220 -1.28 -14.72 -2.59
N PHE A 221 -1.94 -13.77 -3.24
CA PHE A 221 -1.27 -12.79 -4.09
C PHE A 221 -2.04 -11.46 -4.19
N ILE A 222 -1.30 -10.42 -4.58
CA ILE A 222 -1.83 -9.11 -4.99
C ILE A 222 -1.15 -8.73 -6.29
N PHE A 223 -1.93 -8.41 -7.34
CA PHE A 223 -1.41 -7.95 -8.63
C PHE A 223 -1.95 -6.57 -8.96
N HIS A 224 -1.06 -5.58 -9.11
CA HIS A 224 -1.44 -4.24 -9.55
C HIS A 224 -0.76 -3.88 -10.86
N GLY A 225 -1.53 -3.34 -11.80
CA GLY A 225 -1.05 -2.92 -13.13
C GLY A 225 -0.29 -1.60 -13.12
N ARG A 226 -0.37 -0.83 -12.03
CA ARG A 226 0.32 0.45 -11.83
C ARG A 226 0.94 0.49 -10.44
N VAL A 227 2.09 1.13 -10.34
CA VAL A 227 2.78 1.37 -9.06
C VAL A 227 2.68 2.84 -8.67
N THR A 228 2.43 3.08 -7.39
CA THR A 228 2.52 4.38 -6.72
C THR A 228 3.36 4.24 -5.45
N PRO A 229 4.08 5.28 -5.00
CA PRO A 229 4.87 5.20 -3.77
C PRO A 229 4.04 4.88 -2.52
N TRP A 230 2.86 5.48 -2.39
CA TRP A 230 2.01 5.42 -1.21
C TRP A 230 1.28 4.09 -1.06
N ASP A 231 0.77 3.47 -2.16
CA ASP A 231 0.12 2.15 -2.13
C ASP A 231 1.14 1.01 -1.91
N HIS A 232 2.32 1.14 -2.53
CA HIS A 232 3.21 0.00 -2.70
C HIS A 232 4.40 -0.04 -1.73
N SER A 233 4.69 1.06 -1.01
CA SER A 233 5.67 1.01 0.09
C SER A 233 5.18 0.14 1.25
N PRO A 234 3.91 0.26 1.71
CA PRO A 234 3.37 -0.66 2.71
C PRO A 234 3.29 -2.10 2.20
N MET A 235 2.80 -2.30 0.97
CA MET A 235 2.71 -3.63 0.35
C MET A 235 4.08 -4.33 0.33
N ASP A 236 5.13 -3.64 -0.13
CA ASP A 236 6.47 -4.20 -0.26
C ASP A 236 7.03 -4.62 1.10
N LEU A 237 7.06 -3.69 2.06
CA LEU A 237 7.72 -3.97 3.34
C LEU A 237 6.93 -4.94 4.22
N ILE A 238 5.61 -4.76 4.37
CA ILE A 238 4.80 -5.65 5.21
C ILE A 238 4.84 -7.08 4.66
N THR A 239 4.69 -7.26 3.35
CA THR A 239 4.72 -8.60 2.74
C THR A 239 6.08 -9.26 2.94
N LYS A 240 7.19 -8.58 2.70
CA LYS A 240 8.53 -9.13 2.89
C LYS A 240 8.83 -9.46 4.34
N GLU A 241 8.51 -8.56 5.25
CA GLU A 241 8.74 -8.74 6.68
C GLU A 241 7.83 -9.79 7.33
N ALA A 242 6.70 -10.11 6.69
CA ALA A 242 5.87 -11.25 7.05
C ALA A 242 6.33 -12.58 6.40
N GLY A 243 7.37 -12.58 5.55
CA GLY A 243 7.95 -13.77 4.94
C GLY A 243 7.49 -14.06 3.50
N GLY A 244 6.71 -13.17 2.89
CA GLY A 244 6.34 -13.21 1.48
C GLY A 244 7.37 -12.57 0.56
N CYS A 245 6.99 -12.32 -0.69
CA CYS A 245 7.86 -11.67 -1.66
C CYS A 245 7.09 -10.68 -2.55
N VAL A 246 7.79 -9.63 -2.99
CA VAL A 246 7.26 -8.59 -3.86
C VAL A 246 8.30 -8.26 -4.93
N TYR A 247 7.88 -8.30 -6.20
CA TYR A 247 8.71 -7.91 -7.35
C TYR A 247 7.86 -7.25 -8.43
N MET A 248 8.51 -6.46 -9.27
CA MET A 248 7.91 -5.93 -10.48
C MET A 248 7.55 -7.08 -11.42
N ALA A 249 6.29 -7.13 -11.88
CA ALA A 249 5.77 -8.30 -12.59
C ALA A 249 6.39 -8.48 -14.00
N THR A 250 6.86 -7.42 -14.65
CA THR A 250 7.49 -7.51 -15.98
C THR A 250 8.91 -8.04 -15.92
N ASN A 251 9.77 -7.48 -15.09
CA ASN A 251 11.23 -7.70 -15.11
C ASN A 251 11.80 -8.38 -13.86
N LYS A 252 10.96 -8.73 -12.89
CA LYS A 252 11.36 -9.33 -11.59
C LYS A 252 12.30 -8.46 -10.75
N SER A 253 12.42 -7.16 -11.05
CA SER A 253 13.22 -6.26 -10.21
C SER A 253 12.54 -6.00 -8.87
N GLU A 254 13.31 -5.62 -7.87
CA GLU A 254 12.77 -5.15 -6.59
C GLU A 254 11.98 -3.86 -6.77
N PHE A 255 10.99 -3.68 -5.91
CA PHE A 255 10.26 -2.43 -5.82
C PHE A 255 11.17 -1.31 -5.29
N LYS A 256 11.02 -0.14 -5.89
CA LYS A 256 11.51 1.16 -5.40
C LYS A 256 10.41 2.18 -5.58
N ILE A 257 10.38 3.24 -4.79
CA ILE A 257 9.32 4.26 -4.91
C ILE A 257 9.28 4.96 -6.27
N LYS A 258 10.34 4.85 -7.08
CA LYS A 258 10.39 5.30 -8.49
C LYS A 258 9.98 4.23 -9.51
N SER A 259 9.70 3.01 -9.09
CA SER A 259 9.32 1.94 -10.00
C SER A 259 8.06 2.30 -10.77
N LYS A 260 7.98 1.87 -12.02
CA LYS A 260 6.82 2.05 -12.90
C LYS A 260 6.40 0.70 -13.46
N GLY A 261 5.11 0.56 -13.81
CA GLY A 261 4.56 -0.66 -14.37
C GLY A 261 3.82 -1.51 -13.35
N SER A 262 3.68 -2.79 -13.65
CA SER A 262 2.94 -3.72 -12.80
C SER A 262 3.81 -4.35 -11.72
N ILE A 263 3.19 -4.62 -10.58
CA ILE A 263 3.81 -5.25 -9.41
C ILE A 263 2.99 -6.46 -8.97
N LEU A 264 3.66 -7.46 -8.43
CA LEU A 264 3.06 -8.67 -7.87
C LEU A 264 3.67 -8.96 -6.50
N ALA A 265 2.82 -9.05 -5.50
CA ALA A 265 3.15 -9.57 -4.18
C ALA A 265 2.58 -10.98 -4.04
N ALA A 266 3.30 -11.89 -3.38
CA ALA A 266 2.83 -13.25 -3.15
C ALA A 266 3.36 -13.84 -1.85
N SER A 267 2.73 -14.93 -1.41
CA SER A 267 3.09 -15.64 -0.18
C SER A 267 4.52 -16.21 -0.20
N ASN A 268 5.04 -16.57 -1.38
CA ASN A 268 6.42 -17.03 -1.57
C ASN A 268 6.82 -16.92 -3.05
N VAL A 269 8.10 -17.14 -3.33
CA VAL A 269 8.69 -17.01 -4.69
C VAL A 269 8.08 -18.03 -5.68
N GLN A 270 7.76 -19.23 -5.24
CA GLN A 270 7.15 -20.24 -6.12
C GLN A 270 5.74 -19.80 -6.52
N THR A 271 4.91 -19.40 -5.56
CA THR A 271 3.58 -18.82 -5.80
C THR A 271 3.68 -17.61 -6.72
N TRP A 272 4.65 -16.72 -6.46
CA TRP A 272 4.88 -15.52 -7.27
C TRP A 272 5.16 -15.90 -8.75
N ASN A 273 6.06 -16.85 -9.00
CA ASN A 273 6.37 -17.31 -10.34
C ASN A 273 5.13 -17.93 -11.02
N ASN A 274 4.43 -18.82 -10.32
CA ASN A 274 3.23 -19.47 -10.84
C ASN A 274 2.15 -18.45 -11.22
N ILE A 275 1.84 -17.52 -10.33
CA ILE A 275 0.86 -16.46 -10.57
C ILE A 275 1.27 -15.57 -11.74
N ARG A 276 2.54 -15.15 -11.78
CA ARG A 276 3.05 -14.36 -12.89
C ARG A 276 2.88 -15.08 -14.21
N ASP A 277 3.19 -16.38 -14.26
CA ASP A 277 3.12 -17.19 -15.48
C ASP A 277 1.68 -17.42 -15.92
N LEU A 278 0.74 -17.50 -14.99
CA LEU A 278 -0.70 -17.56 -15.26
C LEU A 278 -1.25 -16.23 -15.80
N ILE A 279 -0.92 -15.11 -15.13
CA ILE A 279 -1.46 -13.79 -15.48
C ILE A 279 -0.78 -13.21 -16.72
N ILE A 280 0.56 -13.35 -16.81
CA ILE A 280 1.39 -12.85 -17.90
C ILE A 280 2.19 -14.03 -18.44
N PRO A 281 1.65 -14.85 -19.35
CA PRO A 281 2.32 -16.02 -19.94
C PRO A 281 3.69 -15.66 -20.54
N TYR A 282 4.55 -16.65 -20.66
CA TYR A 282 5.95 -16.43 -21.06
C TYR A 282 6.09 -15.78 -22.44
N ASP A 283 5.19 -16.10 -23.37
CA ASP A 283 5.10 -15.56 -24.72
C ASP A 283 4.40 -14.19 -24.78
N ASN A 284 3.79 -13.73 -23.69
CA ASN A 284 3.12 -12.43 -23.65
C ASN A 284 4.15 -11.29 -23.79
N PRO A 285 4.04 -10.42 -24.82
CA PRO A 285 4.99 -9.33 -25.04
C PRO A 285 5.09 -8.36 -23.86
N TYR A 286 4.09 -8.26 -22.99
CA TYR A 286 4.11 -7.42 -21.81
C TYR A 286 5.25 -7.76 -20.84
N ARG A 287 5.76 -9.00 -20.83
CA ARG A 287 6.94 -9.37 -20.04
C ARG A 287 8.21 -8.59 -20.41
N LYS A 288 8.29 -8.13 -21.66
CA LYS A 288 9.42 -7.36 -22.18
C LYS A 288 9.14 -5.85 -22.19
N TYR A 289 7.94 -5.46 -21.74
CA TYR A 289 7.53 -4.06 -21.73
C TYR A 289 8.42 -3.25 -20.76
N LYS A 290 9.06 -2.20 -21.30
CA LYS A 290 9.83 -1.23 -20.55
C LYS A 290 8.99 0.05 -20.44
N ASN A 291 8.74 0.49 -19.21
CA ASN A 291 8.05 1.74 -18.94
C ASN A 291 9.01 2.94 -19.09
#